data_5b17af1ca1f9226092a13ebe9761e4a4
#
_entry.id   5b17af1ca1f9226092a13ebe9761e4a4
#
_cell.length_a   1.000
_cell.length_b   1.000
_cell.length_c   1.000
_cell.angle_alpha   90.00
_cell.angle_beta   90.00
_cell.angle_gamma   90.00
#
_symmetry.space_group_name_H-M   'P 1'
#
loop_
_entity.id
_entity.type
_entity.pdbx_description
1 polymer ?
#
loop_
_entity_poly.entity_id
_entity_poly.type
_entity_poly.pdbx_seq_one_letter_code
_entity_poly.pdbx_strand_id
1 'polypeptide(L)'
;MKLRQFAVLAALLVAASASGSGTHPSGPDVPAQPIGASQVVGLHGLAGAEFGASETELTRRGVLRADADTCGMTLAGHGTASPIFVDDRLVLLWLDDPMSTPEGITVGTPVAEVLTRYPSAVRLRAPPRTYRFDGLLARDGDRGYLFLHDGTAVREIIAGYADWARRLFDEGHSPC
;
A
#
# COMPACT_ATOMS: atom_id res chain seq x y z
N MET A 1 -65.70 26.22 -32.06
CA MET A 1 -65.58 27.55 -32.78
C MET A 1 -64.11 27.89 -32.97
N LYS A 2 -63.75 28.06 -34.24
CA LYS A 2 -62.60 28.73 -34.85
C LYS A 2 -61.23 28.07 -34.73
N LEU A 3 -60.94 27.38 -35.85
CA LEU A 3 -59.64 27.22 -36.50
C LEU A 3 -58.81 28.53 -36.50
N ARG A 4 -57.52 28.36 -36.38
CA ARG A 4 -56.58 29.10 -37.25
C ARG A 4 -55.30 28.28 -37.41
N GLN A 5 -55.12 27.76 -38.62
CA GLN A 5 -53.88 27.33 -39.23
C GLN A 5 -53.01 28.56 -39.47
N PHE A 6 -51.70 28.40 -39.25
CA PHE A 6 -50.69 29.10 -40.05
C PHE A 6 -49.51 28.15 -40.30
N ALA A 7 -49.40 27.74 -41.55
CA ALA A 7 -48.22 27.25 -42.15
C ALA A 7 -47.24 28.40 -42.34
N VAL A 8 -45.92 28.16 -42.36
CA VAL A 8 -45.00 28.70 -43.34
C VAL A 8 -43.53 28.40 -42.89
N LEU A 9 -42.87 27.82 -43.82
CA LEU A 9 -41.55 27.85 -44.42
C LEU A 9 -40.40 27.14 -43.74
N ALA A 10 -39.91 26.19 -44.53
CA ALA A 10 -38.60 25.61 -44.50
C ALA A 10 -37.49 26.65 -44.83
N ALA A 11 -36.41 26.63 -44.07
CA ALA A 11 -35.13 27.17 -44.50
C ALA A 11 -34.04 26.13 -44.21
N LEU A 12 -33.57 25.51 -45.28
CA LEU A 12 -32.32 24.73 -45.28
C LEU A 12 -31.16 25.69 -45.12
N LEU A 13 -30.40 25.58 -44.03
CA LEU A 13 -29.07 26.12 -43.91
C LEU A 13 -28.08 24.98 -43.79
N VAL A 14 -27.36 24.75 -44.88
CA VAL A 14 -26.18 23.89 -44.94
C VAL A 14 -25.06 24.66 -44.27
N ALA A 15 -24.67 24.28 -43.09
CA ALA A 15 -23.46 24.78 -42.44
C ALA A 15 -22.34 23.76 -42.63
N ALA A 16 -21.33 24.18 -43.37
CA ALA A 16 -20.10 23.44 -43.59
C ALA A 16 -19.36 23.27 -42.28
N SER A 17 -19.17 22.03 -41.86
CA SER A 17 -18.32 21.68 -40.71
C SER A 17 -16.86 21.76 -41.12
N ALA A 18 -16.19 22.80 -40.70
CA ALA A 18 -14.74 22.87 -40.73
C ALA A 18 -14.17 21.95 -39.64
N SER A 19 -13.57 20.84 -40.05
CA SER A 19 -12.78 19.97 -39.17
C SER A 19 -11.52 20.71 -38.75
N GLY A 20 -11.55 21.38 -37.63
CA GLY A 20 -10.37 21.89 -36.96
C GLY A 20 -9.66 20.74 -36.26
N SER A 21 -8.58 20.24 -36.83
CA SER A 21 -7.61 19.37 -36.17
C SER A 21 -6.90 20.18 -35.08
N GLY A 22 -7.47 20.19 -33.86
CA GLY A 22 -6.81 20.70 -32.68
C GLY A 22 -5.67 19.76 -32.28
N THR A 23 -4.45 20.11 -32.66
CA THR A 23 -3.23 19.57 -32.06
C THR A 23 -3.21 19.96 -30.60
N HIS A 24 -3.60 19.04 -29.69
CA HIS A 24 -3.26 19.18 -28.30
C HIS A 24 -1.73 19.15 -28.16
N PRO A 25 -1.09 20.12 -27.50
CA PRO A 25 0.30 19.95 -27.12
C PRO A 25 0.37 18.77 -26.15
N SER A 26 1.04 17.70 -26.56
CA SER A 26 1.43 16.60 -25.70
C SER A 26 2.29 17.23 -24.58
N GLY A 27 1.77 17.25 -23.35
CA GLY A 27 2.58 17.49 -22.18
C GLY A 27 3.70 16.43 -22.11
N PRO A 28 4.79 16.68 -21.38
CA PRO A 28 5.86 15.74 -21.26
C PRO A 28 5.27 14.39 -20.84
N ASP A 29 5.51 13.34 -21.64
CA ASP A 29 5.20 11.96 -21.29
C ASP A 29 5.92 11.64 -19.99
N VAL A 30 5.21 11.72 -18.88
CA VAL A 30 5.65 11.10 -17.62
C VAL A 30 5.55 9.60 -17.91
N PRO A 31 6.67 8.88 -17.94
CA PRO A 31 6.61 7.45 -18.16
C PRO A 31 5.72 6.86 -17.07
N ALA A 32 4.62 6.22 -17.47
CA ALA A 32 3.78 5.45 -16.58
C ALA A 32 4.68 4.40 -15.91
N GLN A 33 4.95 4.55 -14.62
CA GLN A 33 5.68 3.55 -13.88
C GLN A 33 4.87 2.25 -13.93
N PRO A 34 5.49 1.10 -14.18
CA PRO A 34 4.78 -0.17 -14.15
C PRO A 34 4.19 -0.37 -12.75
N ILE A 35 2.88 -0.22 -12.67
CA ILE A 35 2.11 -0.49 -11.47
C ILE A 35 2.19 -2.00 -11.25
N GLY A 36 2.95 -2.47 -10.24
CA GLY A 36 2.84 -3.85 -9.84
C GLY A 36 4.04 -4.49 -9.15
N ALA A 37 5.27 -4.28 -9.56
CA ALA A 37 6.42 -4.98 -8.98
C ALA A 37 6.94 -4.35 -7.68
N SER A 38 6.67 -3.07 -7.44
CA SER A 38 7.17 -2.31 -6.29
C SER A 38 6.23 -2.29 -5.07
N GLN A 39 5.06 -2.91 -5.18
CA GLN A 39 4.04 -2.92 -4.12
C GLN A 39 3.91 -4.27 -3.40
N VAL A 40 4.73 -5.24 -3.76
CA VAL A 40 4.75 -6.57 -3.11
C VAL A 40 5.95 -6.65 -2.19
N VAL A 41 5.69 -6.88 -0.91
CA VAL A 41 6.73 -7.08 0.11
C VAL A 41 6.94 -8.56 0.35
N GLY A 42 8.10 -9.06 -0.07
CA GLY A 42 8.51 -10.45 0.17
C GLY A 42 9.12 -10.65 1.57
N LEU A 43 9.41 -11.90 1.91
CA LEU A 43 10.10 -12.25 3.17
C LEU A 43 11.56 -11.76 3.23
N HIS A 44 12.11 -11.31 2.11
CA HIS A 44 13.44 -10.69 2.06
C HIS A 44 13.40 -9.16 2.13
N GLY A 45 12.22 -8.56 2.10
CA GLY A 45 11.99 -7.12 2.08
C GLY A 45 11.45 -6.62 0.74
N LEU A 46 11.69 -5.35 0.47
CA LEU A 46 11.43 -4.69 -0.81
C LEU A 46 12.71 -4.63 -1.65
N ALA A 47 12.56 -4.49 -2.96
CA ALA A 47 13.68 -4.28 -3.86
C ALA A 47 14.49 -3.03 -3.43
N GLY A 48 15.76 -3.22 -3.10
CA GLY A 48 16.65 -2.18 -2.63
C GLY A 48 16.58 -1.89 -1.12
N ALA A 49 15.63 -2.48 -0.39
CA ALA A 49 15.45 -2.36 1.06
C ALA A 49 15.25 -3.75 1.68
N GLU A 50 16.28 -4.56 1.63
CA GLU A 50 16.29 -5.93 2.16
C GLU A 50 16.38 -5.92 3.70
N PHE A 51 15.67 -6.84 4.35
CA PHE A 51 15.77 -7.00 5.81
C PHE A 51 17.19 -7.35 6.23
N GLY A 52 17.69 -6.65 7.25
CA GLY A 52 19.06 -6.73 7.74
C GLY A 52 20.02 -5.71 7.10
N ALA A 53 19.57 -4.97 6.07
CA ALA A 53 20.37 -3.88 5.52
C ALA A 53 20.56 -2.77 6.56
N SER A 54 21.71 -2.10 6.50
CA SER A 54 22.03 -0.99 7.40
C SER A 54 21.27 0.27 7.01
N GLU A 55 20.70 0.98 8.00
CA GLU A 55 20.06 2.29 7.82
C GLU A 55 21.05 3.29 7.18
N THR A 56 22.29 3.29 7.67
CA THR A 56 23.38 4.11 7.14
C THR A 56 23.60 3.82 5.66
N GLU A 57 23.64 2.56 5.25
CA GLU A 57 23.86 2.17 3.86
C GLU A 57 22.65 2.53 2.98
N LEU A 58 21.43 2.29 3.44
CA LEU A 58 20.21 2.63 2.70
C LEU A 58 20.09 4.15 2.51
N THR A 59 20.46 4.95 3.52
CA THR A 59 20.53 6.41 3.43
C THR A 59 21.57 6.85 2.41
N ARG A 60 22.78 6.29 2.46
CA ARG A 60 23.86 6.60 1.51
C ARG A 60 23.46 6.26 0.05
N ARG A 61 22.69 5.21 -0.17
CA ARG A 61 22.17 4.80 -1.48
C ARG A 61 20.97 5.63 -1.92
N GLY A 62 20.43 6.52 -1.07
CA GLY A 62 19.25 7.33 -1.36
C GLY A 62 17.93 6.52 -1.36
N VAL A 63 17.95 5.33 -0.76
CA VAL A 63 16.77 4.47 -0.57
C VAL A 63 15.88 5.02 0.55
N LEU A 64 16.49 5.66 1.57
CA LEU A 64 15.77 6.33 2.65
C LEU A 64 15.71 7.83 2.41
N ARG A 65 14.57 8.42 2.77
CA ARG A 65 14.35 9.87 2.76
C ARG A 65 13.75 10.30 4.10
N ALA A 66 14.24 11.42 4.61
CA ALA A 66 13.53 12.10 5.68
C ALA A 66 12.27 12.74 5.10
N ASP A 67 11.15 12.49 5.73
CA ASP A 67 9.88 13.11 5.39
C ASP A 67 9.39 13.90 6.59
N ALA A 68 9.19 15.21 6.40
CA ALA A 68 8.79 16.10 7.50
C ALA A 68 7.35 15.83 7.98
N ASP A 69 6.54 15.17 7.15
CA ASP A 69 5.13 14.89 7.43
C ASP A 69 4.93 13.50 8.04
N THR A 70 6.00 12.72 8.20
CA THR A 70 5.97 11.37 8.78
C THR A 70 6.86 11.27 10.02
N CYS A 71 6.60 10.28 10.85
CA CYS A 71 7.38 10.00 12.06
C CYS A 71 8.71 9.29 11.76
N GLY A 72 9.50 9.77 10.84
CA GLY A 72 10.81 9.18 10.61
C GLY A 72 11.22 9.12 9.14
N MET A 73 11.95 8.07 8.81
CA MET A 73 12.42 7.84 7.44
C MET A 73 11.37 7.08 6.64
N THR A 74 11.23 7.43 5.36
CA THR A 74 10.41 6.71 4.39
C THR A 74 11.27 6.09 3.31
N LEU A 75 10.74 5.07 2.64
CA LEU A 75 11.42 4.44 1.51
C LEU A 75 11.13 5.20 0.22
N ALA A 76 12.19 5.64 -0.46
CA ALA A 76 12.09 6.33 -1.73
C ALA A 76 11.40 5.44 -2.78
N GLY A 77 10.30 5.93 -3.36
CA GLY A 77 9.49 5.16 -4.32
C GLY A 77 8.52 4.15 -3.69
N HIS A 78 8.51 4.01 -2.36
CA HIS A 78 7.65 3.09 -1.60
C HIS A 78 7.03 3.82 -0.40
N GLY A 79 6.43 5.00 -0.63
CA GLY A 79 5.95 5.91 0.42
C GLY A 79 4.88 5.33 1.35
N THR A 80 4.36 4.14 1.05
CA THR A 80 3.37 3.41 1.88
C THR A 80 4.01 2.29 2.73
N ALA A 81 5.34 2.23 2.79
CA ALA A 81 6.06 1.31 3.66
C ALA A 81 6.97 2.10 4.62
N SER A 82 6.71 1.95 5.92
CA SER A 82 7.49 2.59 6.98
C SER A 82 8.53 1.60 7.54
N PRO A 83 9.83 1.90 7.38
CA PRO A 83 10.90 1.03 7.87
C PRO A 83 11.09 1.18 9.38
N ILE A 84 11.35 0.07 10.07
CA ILE A 84 11.72 0.02 11.49
C ILE A 84 13.13 -0.54 11.60
N PHE A 85 14.00 0.25 12.20
CA PHE A 85 15.40 -0.10 12.42
C PHE A 85 15.67 -0.42 13.89
N VAL A 86 16.55 -1.39 14.11
CA VAL A 86 17.11 -1.70 15.42
C VAL A 86 18.60 -1.95 15.23
N ASP A 87 19.43 -1.25 16.02
CA ASP A 87 20.88 -1.34 15.94
C ASP A 87 21.43 -1.21 14.50
N ASP A 88 20.99 -0.15 13.80
CA ASP A 88 21.36 0.16 12.40
C ASP A 88 20.92 -0.92 11.38
N ARG A 89 19.94 -1.77 11.70
CA ARG A 89 19.45 -2.82 10.80
C ARG A 89 17.96 -2.70 10.56
N LEU A 90 17.54 -2.79 9.31
CA LEU A 90 16.12 -2.88 8.92
C LEU A 90 15.56 -4.22 9.42
N VAL A 91 14.70 -4.16 10.43
CA VAL A 91 14.12 -5.36 11.03
C VAL A 91 12.68 -5.60 10.62
N LEU A 92 11.90 -4.54 10.40
CA LEU A 92 10.51 -4.63 10.00
C LEU A 92 10.17 -3.55 8.97
N LEU A 93 9.12 -3.83 8.19
CA LEU A 93 8.41 -2.87 7.35
C LEU A 93 6.95 -2.85 7.79
N TRP A 94 6.45 -1.68 8.14
CA TRP A 94 5.03 -1.44 8.35
C TRP A 94 4.41 -1.04 7.02
N LEU A 95 3.36 -1.76 6.59
CA LEU A 95 2.82 -1.66 5.25
C LEU A 95 1.42 -1.05 5.29
N ASP A 96 1.24 0.01 4.52
CA ASP A 96 -0.06 0.62 4.25
C ASP A 96 -0.54 0.29 2.84
N ASP A 97 -1.82 0.57 2.56
CA ASP A 97 -2.38 0.43 1.23
C ASP A 97 -1.60 1.29 0.21
N PRO A 98 -1.27 0.79 -0.98
CA PRO A 98 -1.70 -0.47 -1.62
C PRO A 98 -0.69 -1.64 -1.52
N MET A 99 0.14 -1.69 -0.49
CA MET A 99 1.14 -2.76 -0.33
C MET A 99 0.48 -4.12 -0.08
N SER A 100 1.09 -5.19 -0.60
CA SER A 100 0.59 -6.55 -0.45
C SER A 100 1.71 -7.55 -0.14
N THR A 101 1.33 -8.70 0.41
CA THR A 101 2.21 -9.88 0.42
C THR A 101 2.21 -10.57 -0.95
N PRO A 102 3.18 -11.47 -1.24
CA PRO A 102 3.18 -12.27 -2.48
C PRO A 102 1.89 -13.08 -2.69
N GLU A 103 1.21 -13.48 -1.60
CA GLU A 103 -0.06 -14.19 -1.63
C GLU A 103 -1.27 -13.26 -1.82
N GLY A 104 -1.03 -11.95 -1.98
CA GLY A 104 -2.05 -10.95 -2.29
C GLY A 104 -2.82 -10.43 -1.07
N ILE A 105 -2.32 -10.62 0.15
CA ILE A 105 -2.95 -10.04 1.35
C ILE A 105 -2.60 -8.54 1.43
N THR A 106 -3.63 -7.72 1.56
CA THR A 106 -3.57 -6.25 1.72
C THR A 106 -4.36 -5.83 2.96
N VAL A 107 -4.25 -4.56 3.33
CA VAL A 107 -5.18 -3.93 4.29
C VAL A 107 -6.61 -4.09 3.74
N GLY A 108 -7.56 -4.44 4.61
CA GLY A 108 -8.95 -4.75 4.25
C GLY A 108 -9.22 -6.20 3.89
N THR A 109 -8.21 -7.04 3.66
CA THR A 109 -8.40 -8.48 3.38
C THR A 109 -9.14 -9.16 4.54
N PRO A 110 -10.19 -9.98 4.28
CA PRO A 110 -10.88 -10.73 5.31
C PRO A 110 -9.95 -11.69 6.08
N VAL A 111 -10.11 -11.76 7.40
CA VAL A 111 -9.30 -12.67 8.27
C VAL A 111 -9.38 -14.12 7.82
N ALA A 112 -10.54 -14.57 7.32
CA ALA A 112 -10.72 -15.92 6.81
C ALA A 112 -9.83 -16.21 5.59
N GLU A 113 -9.62 -15.22 4.72
CA GLU A 113 -8.74 -15.34 3.56
C GLU A 113 -7.28 -15.41 3.99
N VAL A 114 -6.85 -14.59 4.96
CA VAL A 114 -5.50 -14.69 5.54
C VAL A 114 -5.23 -16.10 6.04
N LEU A 115 -6.16 -16.71 6.78
CA LEU A 115 -6.01 -18.08 7.29
C LEU A 115 -6.02 -19.14 6.19
N THR A 116 -6.65 -18.86 5.06
CA THR A 116 -6.60 -19.75 3.89
C THR A 116 -5.24 -19.70 3.22
N ARG A 117 -4.65 -18.49 3.08
CA ARG A 117 -3.33 -18.28 2.46
C ARG A 117 -2.18 -18.69 3.39
N TYR A 118 -2.36 -18.47 4.69
CA TYR A 118 -1.38 -18.77 5.74
C TYR A 118 -1.97 -19.67 6.81
N PRO A 119 -2.22 -20.96 6.51
CA PRO A 119 -2.92 -21.88 7.41
C PRO A 119 -2.16 -22.17 8.71
N SER A 120 -0.84 -21.96 8.73
CA SER A 120 0.02 -22.12 9.91
C SER A 120 0.14 -20.86 10.76
N ALA A 121 -0.56 -19.76 10.42
CA ALA A 121 -0.48 -18.53 11.16
C ALA A 121 -0.94 -18.70 12.62
N VAL A 122 -0.10 -18.24 13.54
CA VAL A 122 -0.38 -18.28 14.97
C VAL A 122 -1.26 -17.09 15.35
N ARG A 123 -2.36 -17.37 16.06
CA ARG A 123 -3.27 -16.33 16.56
C ARG A 123 -2.66 -15.67 17.79
N LEU A 124 -2.59 -14.36 17.79
CA LEU A 124 -2.17 -13.52 18.90
C LEU A 124 -3.37 -12.71 19.38
N ARG A 125 -3.58 -12.66 20.68
CA ARG A 125 -4.66 -11.86 21.28
C ARG A 125 -4.09 -10.60 21.90
N ALA A 126 -4.69 -9.47 21.55
CA ALA A 126 -4.38 -8.21 22.21
C ALA A 126 -4.78 -8.26 23.69
N PRO A 127 -4.06 -7.53 24.56
CA PRO A 127 -4.44 -7.46 25.96
C PRO A 127 -5.89 -6.94 26.14
N PRO A 128 -6.68 -7.54 27.03
CA PRO A 128 -8.06 -7.14 27.23
C PRO A 128 -8.17 -5.68 27.67
N ARG A 129 -9.21 -4.99 27.23
CA ARG A 129 -9.49 -3.57 27.49
C ARG A 129 -8.46 -2.61 26.87
N THR A 130 -7.75 -3.03 25.86
CA THR A 130 -6.94 -2.16 25.02
C THR A 130 -7.67 -1.92 23.68
N TYR A 131 -7.34 -0.82 23.00
CA TYR A 131 -7.82 -0.55 21.63
C TYR A 131 -6.93 -1.21 20.58
N ARG A 132 -6.10 -2.15 20.98
CA ARG A 132 -5.17 -2.86 20.09
C ARG A 132 -5.90 -3.94 19.31
N PHE A 133 -5.45 -4.16 18.09
CA PHE A 133 -5.92 -5.24 17.24
C PHE A 133 -5.38 -6.60 17.69
N ASP A 134 -6.15 -7.66 17.45
CA ASP A 134 -5.64 -9.03 17.49
C ASP A 134 -4.68 -9.26 16.32
N GLY A 135 -3.85 -10.29 16.39
CA GLY A 135 -2.84 -10.57 15.37
C GLY A 135 -2.90 -12.01 14.83
N LEU A 136 -2.45 -12.16 13.58
CA LEU A 136 -2.09 -13.42 12.97
C LEU A 136 -0.62 -13.33 12.57
N LEU A 137 0.24 -14.16 13.15
CA LEU A 137 1.66 -14.22 12.83
C LEU A 137 1.94 -15.44 11.94
N ALA A 138 2.17 -15.19 10.65
CA ALA A 138 2.62 -16.18 9.69
C ALA A 138 4.15 -16.18 9.63
N ARG A 139 4.78 -17.31 9.92
CA ARG A 139 6.25 -17.46 9.96
C ARG A 139 6.74 -18.40 8.86
N ASP A 140 7.88 -18.02 8.29
CA ASP A 140 8.72 -18.88 7.48
C ASP A 140 10.18 -18.66 7.89
N GLY A 141 10.74 -19.64 8.60
CA GLY A 141 12.04 -19.51 9.25
C GLY A 141 12.06 -18.37 10.29
N ASP A 142 13.02 -17.45 10.12
CA ASP A 142 13.19 -16.26 10.97
C ASP A 142 12.40 -15.04 10.49
N ARG A 143 11.71 -15.14 9.37
CA ARG A 143 10.89 -14.08 8.75
C ARG A 143 9.41 -14.38 8.91
N GLY A 144 8.58 -13.37 8.60
CA GLY A 144 7.14 -13.55 8.60
C GLY A 144 6.38 -12.27 8.34
N TYR A 145 5.05 -12.46 8.40
CA TYR A 145 4.08 -11.37 8.35
C TYR A 145 3.23 -11.41 9.62
N LEU A 146 3.08 -10.25 10.24
CA LEU A 146 2.11 -10.03 11.30
C LEU A 146 0.94 -9.24 10.70
N PHE A 147 -0.23 -9.85 10.67
CA PHE A 147 -1.48 -9.23 10.25
C PHE A 147 -2.25 -8.80 11.49
N LEU A 148 -2.37 -7.50 11.72
CA LEU A 148 -3.20 -6.95 12.77
C LEU A 148 -4.63 -6.78 12.25
N HIS A 149 -5.63 -7.26 13.00
CA HIS A 149 -7.01 -7.33 12.54
C HIS A 149 -8.03 -7.02 13.64
N ASP A 150 -9.19 -6.51 13.24
CA ASP A 150 -10.32 -6.21 14.14
C ASP A 150 -11.28 -7.39 14.38
N GLY A 151 -10.88 -8.59 13.96
CA GLY A 151 -11.71 -9.79 13.96
C GLY A 151 -12.43 -10.04 12.64
N THR A 152 -12.56 -9.05 11.76
CA THR A 152 -13.23 -9.13 10.46
C THR A 152 -12.23 -9.03 9.32
N ALA A 153 -11.40 -8.01 9.33
CA ALA A 153 -10.46 -7.69 8.27
C ALA A 153 -9.10 -7.24 8.82
N VAL A 154 -8.07 -7.39 8.00
CA VAL A 154 -6.73 -6.87 8.25
C VAL A 154 -6.79 -5.34 8.29
N ARG A 155 -6.16 -4.75 9.29
CA ARG A 155 -6.05 -3.31 9.49
C ARG A 155 -4.65 -2.80 9.24
N GLU A 156 -3.66 -3.64 9.54
CA GLU A 156 -2.25 -3.30 9.38
C GLU A 156 -1.46 -4.57 9.04
N ILE A 157 -0.39 -4.42 8.29
CA ILE A 157 0.51 -5.52 7.93
C ILE A 157 1.92 -5.12 8.30
N ILE A 158 2.63 -6.01 8.97
CA ILE A 158 4.03 -5.83 9.33
C ILE A 158 4.81 -7.02 8.79
N ALA A 159 5.83 -6.75 7.99
CA ALA A 159 6.70 -7.77 7.40
C ALA A 159 8.11 -7.67 8.00
N GLY A 160 8.80 -8.78 8.11
CA GLY A 160 10.21 -8.81 8.51
C GLY A 160 10.60 -9.96 9.44
N TYR A 161 11.51 -9.71 10.37
CA TYR A 161 11.91 -10.72 11.34
C TYR A 161 10.77 -11.05 12.29
N ALA A 162 10.35 -12.30 12.30
CA ALA A 162 9.16 -12.75 13.01
C ALA A 162 9.23 -12.52 14.53
N ASP A 163 10.42 -12.63 15.11
CA ASP A 163 10.60 -12.38 16.55
C ASP A 163 10.47 -10.88 16.88
N TRP A 164 10.93 -9.99 16.00
CA TRP A 164 10.71 -8.56 16.14
C TRP A 164 9.24 -8.19 15.94
N ALA A 165 8.54 -8.79 14.97
CA ALA A 165 7.11 -8.61 14.76
C ALA A 165 6.32 -9.08 16.00
N ARG A 166 6.69 -10.23 16.58
CA ARG A 166 6.09 -10.75 17.80
C ARG A 166 6.33 -9.82 18.99
N ARG A 167 7.56 -9.34 19.17
CA ARG A 167 7.90 -8.40 20.23
C ARG A 167 7.15 -7.08 20.10
N LEU A 168 7.07 -6.54 18.88
CA LEU A 168 6.28 -5.34 18.60
C LEU A 168 4.81 -5.52 18.99
N PHE A 169 4.23 -6.68 18.68
CA PHE A 169 2.86 -7.02 19.08
C PHE A 169 2.72 -7.07 20.61
N ASP A 170 3.63 -7.74 21.32
CA ASP A 170 3.55 -7.92 22.77
C ASP A 170 3.74 -6.58 23.53
N GLU A 171 4.67 -5.75 23.08
CA GLU A 171 4.99 -4.47 23.71
C GLU A 171 4.03 -3.33 23.29
N GLY A 172 3.34 -3.47 22.16
CA GLY A 172 2.36 -2.48 21.70
C GLY A 172 2.97 -1.22 21.13
N HIS A 173 4.11 -1.31 20.48
CA HIS A 173 4.73 -0.19 19.82
C HIS A 173 3.95 0.20 18.56
N SER A 174 3.90 1.50 18.30
CA SER A 174 3.48 2.10 17.03
C SER A 174 4.73 2.63 16.31
N PRO A 175 4.73 2.74 14.97
CA PRO A 175 5.83 3.35 14.23
C PRO A 175 6.09 4.81 14.64
N CYS A 176 5.13 5.40 15.32
CA CYS A 176 5.18 6.71 16.00
C CYS A 176 4.73 6.54 17.43
#